data_43549a644426c98275d3196c4a4404b8
#
_entry.id   43549a644426c98275d3196c4a4404b8
#
_cell.length_a   1.000
_cell.length_b   1.000
_cell.length_c   1.000
_cell.angle_alpha   90.00
_cell.angle_beta   90.00
_cell.angle_gamma   90.00
#
_symmetry.space_group_name_H-M   'P 1'
#
loop_
_entity.id
_entity.type
_entity.pdbx_description
1 polymer ?
#
loop_
_entity_poly.entity_id
_entity_poly.type
_entity_poly.pdbx_seq_one_letter_code
_entity_poly.pdbx_strand_id
1 'polypeptide(L)'
;MARLKPLSGFPEFLPSGQMVENHVTRILEETFELHGFAPIHTRAVEPMEQLTRKGEIDKEVYVVDRLHADPHDSRSEKDRLGLHFDLTVPFARYVLENAGHLHFPFRRHQIQKVWRGERPQEGRYREFTQAGDDIVGDHPLAEHHDIEAPLM
;
A
#
# COMPACT_ATOMS: atom_id res chain seq x y z
N MET A 1 -32.48 -18.20 9.45
CA MET A 1 -31.27 -17.38 9.59
C MET A 1 -30.89 -16.84 8.22
N ALA A 2 -30.66 -15.55 8.08
CA ALA A 2 -30.15 -14.99 6.82
C ALA A 2 -28.75 -15.55 6.54
N ARG A 3 -28.53 -16.10 5.33
CA ARG A 3 -27.23 -16.62 4.92
C ARG A 3 -26.27 -15.44 4.73
N LEU A 4 -25.20 -15.39 5.49
CA LEU A 4 -24.13 -14.40 5.28
C LEU A 4 -23.52 -14.62 3.90
N LYS A 5 -23.41 -13.54 3.12
CA LYS A 5 -22.79 -13.57 1.80
C LYS A 5 -21.38 -12.94 1.89
N PRO A 6 -20.38 -13.55 1.23
CA PRO A 6 -19.07 -12.94 1.12
C PRO A 6 -19.15 -11.55 0.47
N LEU A 7 -18.29 -10.63 0.91
CA LEU A 7 -18.20 -9.31 0.31
C LEU A 7 -17.39 -9.40 -1.00
N SER A 8 -18.01 -8.96 -2.10
CA SER A 8 -17.40 -9.08 -3.43
C SER A 8 -16.10 -8.28 -3.55
N GLY A 9 -15.02 -8.92 -3.92
CA GLY A 9 -13.70 -8.32 -4.08
C GLY A 9 -12.87 -8.23 -2.78
N PHE A 10 -13.39 -8.74 -1.67
CA PHE A 10 -12.69 -8.80 -0.38
C PHE A 10 -12.53 -10.28 0.02
N PRO A 11 -11.47 -10.94 -0.45
CA PRO A 11 -11.26 -12.35 -0.18
C PRO A 11 -10.88 -12.60 1.28
N GLU A 12 -11.41 -13.70 1.84
CA GLU A 12 -10.98 -14.23 3.13
C GLU A 12 -10.49 -15.66 2.89
N PHE A 13 -9.26 -15.92 3.30
CA PHE A 13 -8.68 -17.24 3.15
C PHE A 13 -9.09 -18.16 4.31
N LEU A 14 -9.37 -19.41 3.98
CA LEU A 14 -9.40 -20.48 4.97
C LEU A 14 -7.98 -20.73 5.52
N PRO A 15 -7.83 -21.41 6.69
CA PRO A 15 -6.51 -21.60 7.29
C PRO A 15 -5.44 -22.16 6.35
N SER A 16 -5.80 -23.09 5.45
CA SER A 16 -4.86 -23.65 4.47
C SER A 16 -4.37 -22.59 3.45
N GLY A 17 -5.27 -21.75 2.94
CA GLY A 17 -4.92 -20.65 2.04
C GLY A 17 -4.08 -19.58 2.75
N GLN A 18 -4.44 -19.24 3.99
CA GLN A 18 -3.68 -18.30 4.79
C GLN A 18 -2.26 -18.78 5.10
N MET A 19 -2.08 -20.09 5.31
CA MET A 19 -0.73 -20.67 5.46
C MET A 19 0.13 -20.49 4.20
N VAL A 20 -0.48 -20.59 3.02
CA VAL A 20 0.23 -20.35 1.75
C VAL A 20 0.59 -18.87 1.61
N GLU A 21 -0.34 -17.95 1.87
CA GLU A 21 -0.04 -16.50 1.85
C GLU A 21 1.11 -16.16 2.81
N ASN A 22 1.06 -16.65 4.04
CA ASN A 22 2.12 -16.42 5.04
C ASN A 22 3.47 -17.01 4.60
N HIS A 23 3.46 -18.17 3.94
CA HIS A 23 4.68 -18.80 3.43
C HIS A 23 5.32 -17.96 2.33
N VAL A 24 4.52 -17.51 1.35
CA VAL A 24 4.99 -16.63 0.27
C VAL A 24 5.51 -15.31 0.83
N THR A 25 4.76 -14.67 1.73
CA THR A 25 5.17 -13.43 2.39
C THR A 25 6.54 -13.57 3.05
N ARG A 26 6.76 -14.63 3.82
CA ARG A 26 8.05 -14.88 4.48
C ARG A 26 9.20 -15.06 3.49
N ILE A 27 8.98 -15.79 2.39
CA ILE A 27 10.02 -15.95 1.36
C ILE A 27 10.40 -14.60 0.76
N LEU A 28 9.41 -13.75 0.47
CA LEU A 28 9.66 -12.42 -0.07
C LEU A 28 10.41 -11.53 0.93
N GLU A 29 9.99 -11.52 2.20
CA GLU A 29 10.67 -10.78 3.27
C GLU A 29 12.13 -11.21 3.41
N GLU A 30 12.39 -12.52 3.55
CA GLU A 30 13.72 -13.09 3.64
C GLU A 30 14.58 -12.71 2.42
N THR A 31 14.01 -12.74 1.21
CA THR A 31 14.71 -12.35 -0.02
C THR A 31 15.08 -10.88 -0.02
N PHE A 32 14.14 -9.99 0.28
CA PHE A 32 14.39 -8.56 0.35
C PHE A 32 15.43 -8.19 1.41
N GLU A 33 15.33 -8.78 2.60
CA GLU A 33 16.29 -8.55 3.69
C GLU A 33 17.69 -9.04 3.31
N LEU A 34 17.80 -10.19 2.64
CA LEU A 34 19.07 -10.72 2.15
C LEU A 34 19.76 -9.77 1.16
N HIS A 35 18.98 -9.01 0.39
CA HIS A 35 19.45 -7.97 -0.52
C HIS A 35 19.59 -6.58 0.14
N GLY A 36 19.46 -6.49 1.47
CA GLY A 36 19.69 -5.28 2.23
C GLY A 36 18.54 -4.26 2.17
N PHE A 37 17.31 -4.71 1.87
CA PHE A 37 16.13 -3.86 1.95
C PHE A 37 15.53 -3.88 3.36
N ALA A 38 15.35 -2.71 3.95
CA ALA A 38 14.76 -2.57 5.27
C ALA A 38 13.23 -2.68 5.23
N PRO A 39 12.60 -3.41 6.15
CA PRO A 39 11.15 -3.47 6.24
C PRO A 39 10.57 -2.14 6.70
N ILE A 40 9.50 -1.68 6.03
CA ILE A 40 8.69 -0.57 6.52
C ILE A 40 7.20 -0.90 6.41
N HIS A 41 6.41 -0.27 7.27
CA HIS A 41 4.95 -0.21 7.13
C HIS A 41 4.50 1.24 7.20
N THR A 42 3.62 1.63 6.29
CA THR A 42 2.98 2.94 6.30
C THR A 42 1.56 2.83 6.85
N ARG A 43 0.98 3.93 7.28
CA ARG A 43 -0.44 3.95 7.67
C ARG A 43 -1.32 3.64 6.45
N ALA A 44 -2.41 2.90 6.70
CA ALA A 44 -3.35 2.52 5.64
C ALA A 44 -4.25 3.67 5.20
N VAL A 45 -4.42 4.68 6.06
CA VAL A 45 -5.28 5.84 5.84
C VAL A 45 -4.43 7.06 5.55
N GLU A 46 -4.71 7.73 4.42
CA GLU A 46 -4.03 8.95 3.98
C GLU A 46 -5.05 10.07 3.71
N PRO A 47 -4.65 11.36 3.81
CA PRO A 47 -5.47 12.45 3.31
C PRO A 47 -5.77 12.30 1.81
N MET A 48 -7.01 12.57 1.40
CA MET A 48 -7.41 12.48 -0.02
C MET A 48 -6.52 13.32 -0.92
N GLU A 49 -6.11 14.51 -0.48
CA GLU A 49 -5.18 15.36 -1.22
C GLU A 49 -3.87 14.65 -1.59
N GLN A 50 -3.37 13.78 -0.72
CA GLN A 50 -2.16 13.02 -1.01
C GLN A 50 -2.42 11.90 -2.02
N LEU A 51 -3.55 11.20 -1.88
CA LEU A 51 -3.90 10.08 -2.74
C LEU A 51 -4.23 10.52 -4.17
N THR A 52 -4.83 11.70 -4.35
CA THR A 52 -5.29 12.20 -5.65
C THR A 52 -4.27 13.05 -6.40
N ARG A 53 -3.10 13.30 -5.83
CA ARG A 53 -2.03 14.10 -6.47
C ARG A 53 -1.59 13.63 -7.85
N LYS A 54 -1.72 12.34 -8.15
CA LYS A 54 -1.39 11.77 -9.46
C LYS A 54 -2.50 11.93 -10.52
N GLY A 55 -3.64 12.58 -10.20
CA GLY A 55 -4.71 12.87 -11.16
C GLY A 55 -5.68 11.69 -11.31
N GLU A 56 -5.80 10.94 -12.27
CA GLU A 56 -6.87 10.05 -12.72
C GLU A 56 -7.36 8.93 -11.76
N ILE A 57 -6.91 8.88 -10.50
CA ILE A 57 -7.14 7.76 -9.57
C ILE A 57 -8.34 7.97 -8.65
N ASP A 58 -9.00 9.10 -8.71
CA ASP A 58 -10.11 9.50 -7.79
C ASP A 58 -11.23 8.47 -7.70
N LYS A 59 -11.49 7.74 -8.78
CA LYS A 59 -12.58 6.75 -8.84
C LYS A 59 -12.27 5.44 -8.12
N GLU A 60 -11.02 5.19 -7.77
CA GLU A 60 -10.54 3.93 -7.20
C GLU A 60 -10.27 4.00 -5.71
N VAL A 61 -10.33 5.19 -5.11
CA VAL A 61 -10.02 5.39 -3.69
C VAL A 61 -11.26 5.16 -2.83
N TYR A 62 -11.13 4.32 -1.81
CA TYR A 62 -12.13 4.20 -0.77
C TYR A 62 -12.02 5.35 0.22
N VAL A 63 -13.13 6.06 0.43
CA VAL A 63 -13.22 7.12 1.43
C VAL A 63 -13.52 6.52 2.79
N VAL A 64 -12.80 6.99 3.82
CA VAL A 64 -13.02 6.60 5.21
C VAL A 64 -13.69 7.75 5.94
N ASP A 65 -14.81 7.46 6.58
CA ASP A 65 -15.52 8.43 7.41
C ASP A 65 -15.94 7.82 8.75
N ARG A 66 -16.21 8.68 9.73
CA ARG A 66 -16.73 8.23 11.03
C ARG A 66 -18.23 7.97 10.90
N LEU A 67 -18.72 6.89 11.51
CA LEU A 67 -20.14 6.52 11.49
C LEU A 67 -21.06 7.65 12.01
N HIS A 68 -20.58 8.44 12.95
CA HIS A 68 -21.27 9.60 13.53
C HIS A 68 -20.51 10.91 13.22
N ALA A 69 -20.08 11.08 11.95
CA ALA A 69 -19.57 12.36 11.52
C ALA A 69 -20.70 13.42 11.60
N ASP A 70 -20.36 14.62 12.04
CA ASP A 70 -21.31 15.75 12.05
C ASP A 70 -21.73 16.04 10.61
N PRO A 71 -23.03 16.00 10.26
CA PRO A 71 -23.50 16.35 8.92
C PRO A 71 -23.15 17.78 8.48
N HIS A 72 -22.83 18.66 9.45
CA HIS A 72 -22.40 20.04 9.23
C HIS A 72 -20.87 20.21 9.29
N ASP A 73 -20.11 19.09 9.42
CA ASP A 73 -18.67 19.13 9.35
C ASP A 73 -18.23 19.61 7.96
N SER A 74 -17.83 20.88 7.90
CA SER A 74 -17.42 21.59 6.67
C SER A 74 -16.00 21.22 6.22
N ARG A 75 -15.52 20.02 6.56
CA ARG A 75 -14.21 19.57 6.01
C ARG A 75 -14.26 19.63 4.50
N SER A 76 -13.26 20.26 3.91
CA SER A 76 -13.10 20.28 2.46
C SER A 76 -12.90 18.83 1.96
N GLU A 77 -13.20 18.56 0.70
CA GLU A 77 -12.92 17.24 0.11
C GLU A 77 -11.45 16.83 0.30
N LYS A 78 -10.54 17.81 0.35
CA LYS A 78 -9.10 17.57 0.58
C LYS A 78 -8.77 17.07 1.97
N ASP A 79 -9.59 17.44 2.97
CA ASP A 79 -9.40 17.02 4.37
C ASP A 79 -10.01 15.65 4.68
N ARG A 80 -10.73 15.05 3.71
CA ARG A 80 -11.27 13.70 3.83
C ARG A 80 -10.13 12.68 3.85
N LEU A 81 -10.40 11.53 4.45
CA LEU A 81 -9.45 10.44 4.53
C LEU A 81 -9.83 9.34 3.54
N GLY A 82 -8.84 8.67 2.98
CA GLY A 82 -9.04 7.52 2.12
C GLY A 82 -8.11 6.37 2.48
N LEU A 83 -8.47 5.17 2.06
CA LEU A 83 -7.58 4.02 2.11
C LEU A 83 -6.57 4.11 0.96
N HIS A 84 -5.33 3.81 1.23
CA HIS A 84 -4.32 3.78 0.18
C HIS A 84 -4.59 2.66 -0.83
N PHE A 85 -4.46 2.98 -2.11
CA PHE A 85 -4.70 2.07 -3.23
C PHE A 85 -3.42 1.44 -3.78
N ASP A 86 -2.26 1.97 -3.39
CA ASP A 86 -0.93 1.45 -3.64
C ASP A 86 0.00 1.79 -2.46
N LEU A 87 1.25 1.36 -2.55
CA LEU A 87 2.25 1.64 -1.52
C LEU A 87 3.21 2.78 -1.90
N THR A 88 3.14 3.29 -3.13
CA THR A 88 4.07 4.29 -3.67
C THR A 88 3.82 5.67 -3.06
N VAL A 89 2.56 6.13 -3.04
CA VAL A 89 2.20 7.45 -2.48
C VAL A 89 2.47 7.51 -0.97
N PRO A 90 2.02 6.52 -0.15
CA PRO A 90 2.39 6.47 1.26
C PRO A 90 3.89 6.42 1.51
N PHE A 91 4.63 5.71 0.66
CA PHE A 91 6.08 5.64 0.75
C PHE A 91 6.75 6.99 0.45
N ALA A 92 6.37 7.66 -0.63
CA ALA A 92 6.91 8.98 -0.95
C ALA A 92 6.72 9.98 0.21
N ARG A 93 5.51 9.99 0.82
CA ARG A 93 5.25 10.79 2.02
C ARG A 93 6.15 10.36 3.18
N TYR A 94 6.28 9.05 3.43
CA TYR A 94 7.11 8.51 4.51
C TYR A 94 8.57 8.99 4.39
N VAL A 95 9.13 8.95 3.19
CA VAL A 95 10.49 9.44 2.93
C VAL A 95 10.60 10.93 3.24
N LEU A 96 9.64 11.74 2.77
CA LEU A 96 9.66 13.19 3.02
C LEU A 96 9.54 13.53 4.51
N GLU A 97 8.68 12.84 5.24
CA GLU A 97 8.49 13.05 6.68
C GLU A 97 9.69 12.61 7.53
N ASN A 98 10.47 11.63 7.04
CA ASN A 98 11.55 11.01 7.82
C ASN A 98 12.94 11.22 7.20
N ALA A 99 13.09 12.07 6.19
CA ALA A 99 14.36 12.26 5.45
C ALA A 99 15.57 12.50 6.35
N GLY A 100 15.40 13.23 7.45
CA GLY A 100 16.48 13.51 8.41
C GLY A 100 16.90 12.30 9.28
N HIS A 101 16.19 11.21 9.21
CA HIS A 101 16.43 9.96 9.96
C HIS A 101 16.79 8.77 9.06
N LEU A 102 16.70 8.96 7.73
CA LEU A 102 17.00 7.92 6.75
C LEU A 102 18.45 8.06 6.25
N HIS A 103 19.05 6.92 5.97
CA HIS A 103 20.34 6.86 5.27
C HIS A 103 20.09 6.60 3.79
N PHE A 104 20.68 7.42 2.92
CA PHE A 104 20.56 7.31 1.47
C PHE A 104 21.81 6.67 0.85
N PRO A 105 21.68 5.85 -0.22
CA PRO A 105 20.42 5.43 -0.83
C PRO A 105 19.58 4.56 0.13
N PHE A 106 18.33 4.93 0.33
CA PHE A 106 17.40 4.21 1.19
C PHE A 106 16.75 3.07 0.42
N ARG A 107 17.01 1.85 0.85
CA ARG A 107 16.47 0.60 0.28
C ARG A 107 15.39 0.09 1.23
N ARG A 108 14.18 -0.03 0.74
CA ARG A 108 13.06 -0.51 1.57
C ARG A 108 12.27 -1.61 0.88
N HIS A 109 11.71 -2.52 1.64
CA HIS A 109 10.62 -3.37 1.17
C HIS A 109 9.37 -3.14 2.01
N GLN A 110 8.21 -3.45 1.44
CA GLN A 110 6.92 -3.33 2.10
C GLN A 110 5.95 -4.36 1.54
N ILE A 111 5.34 -5.13 2.44
CA ILE A 111 4.28 -6.08 2.10
C ILE A 111 3.08 -5.73 2.94
N GLN A 112 2.03 -5.19 2.31
CA GLN A 112 0.89 -4.63 3.02
C GLN A 112 -0.38 -4.70 2.17
N LYS A 113 -1.55 -4.71 2.84
CA LYS A 113 -2.85 -4.62 2.17
C LYS A 113 -3.02 -3.28 1.50
N VAL A 114 -3.64 -3.30 0.32
CA VAL A 114 -4.08 -2.11 -0.43
C VAL A 114 -5.54 -2.31 -0.87
N TRP A 115 -6.22 -1.19 -1.15
CA TRP A 115 -7.65 -1.19 -1.47
C TRP A 115 -7.93 -0.43 -2.76
N ARG A 116 -8.58 -1.09 -3.72
CA ARG A 116 -8.96 -0.49 -5.00
C ARG A 116 -10.45 -0.59 -5.24
N GLY A 117 -11.11 0.54 -5.50
CA GLY A 117 -12.55 0.62 -5.77
C GLY A 117 -13.00 0.04 -7.11
N GLU A 118 -12.12 -0.61 -7.84
CA GLU A 118 -12.37 -1.20 -9.14
C GLU A 118 -13.45 -2.30 -9.13
N ARG A 119 -13.98 -2.58 -10.33
CA ARG A 119 -14.89 -3.71 -10.49
C ARG A 119 -14.13 -5.02 -10.29
N PRO A 120 -14.51 -5.85 -9.31
CA PRO A 120 -13.83 -7.11 -9.06
C PRO A 120 -14.08 -8.10 -10.20
N GLN A 121 -13.05 -8.87 -10.53
CA GLN A 121 -13.12 -9.98 -11.49
C GLN A 121 -12.10 -11.05 -11.07
N GLU A 122 -12.05 -12.14 -11.80
CA GLU A 122 -11.10 -13.22 -11.48
C GLU A 122 -9.65 -12.69 -11.51
N GLY A 123 -8.90 -12.94 -10.43
CA GLY A 123 -7.52 -12.44 -10.26
C GLY A 123 -7.42 -10.94 -9.95
N ARG A 124 -8.54 -10.21 -9.82
CA ARG A 124 -8.55 -8.76 -9.53
C ARG A 124 -9.49 -8.47 -8.37
N TYR A 125 -8.90 -8.23 -7.22
CA TYR A 125 -9.61 -8.00 -5.97
C TYR A 125 -9.62 -6.51 -5.60
N ARG A 126 -10.57 -6.16 -4.70
CA ARG A 126 -10.66 -4.81 -4.11
C ARG A 126 -9.75 -4.65 -2.90
N GLU A 127 -9.48 -5.74 -2.20
CA GLU A 127 -8.49 -5.81 -1.15
C GLU A 127 -7.51 -6.94 -1.48
N PHE A 128 -6.23 -6.64 -1.48
CA PHE A 128 -5.18 -7.63 -1.73
C PHE A 128 -3.86 -7.19 -1.09
N THR A 129 -2.95 -8.14 -0.90
CA THR A 129 -1.60 -7.86 -0.42
C THR A 129 -0.71 -7.44 -1.59
N GLN A 130 -0.12 -6.26 -1.51
CA GLN A 130 0.90 -5.79 -2.43
C GLN A 130 2.27 -5.95 -1.78
N ALA A 131 3.20 -6.57 -2.50
CA ALA A 131 4.61 -6.61 -2.16
C ALA A 131 5.38 -5.70 -3.12
N GLY A 132 6.39 -5.01 -2.61
CA GLY A 132 7.24 -4.15 -3.43
C GLY A 132 8.48 -3.72 -2.68
N ASP A 133 9.50 -3.42 -3.46
CA ASP A 133 10.75 -2.85 -3.03
C ASP A 133 11.04 -1.57 -3.80
N ASP A 134 11.72 -0.64 -3.17
CA ASP A 134 12.15 0.62 -3.79
C ASP A 134 13.51 1.04 -3.25
N ILE A 135 14.25 1.76 -4.10
CA ILE A 135 15.52 2.40 -3.76
C ILE A 135 15.36 3.89 -4.02
N VAL A 136 15.57 4.71 -3.00
CA VAL A 136 15.50 6.17 -3.11
C VAL A 136 16.85 6.77 -2.77
N GLY A 137 17.35 7.63 -3.63
CA GLY A 137 18.54 8.43 -3.42
C GLY A 137 18.21 9.89 -3.14
N ASP A 138 19.09 10.59 -2.45
CA ASP A 138 19.14 12.05 -2.34
C ASP A 138 19.95 12.69 -3.50
N HIS A 139 20.67 11.84 -4.25
CA HIS A 139 21.42 12.13 -5.46
C HIS A 139 21.06 11.12 -6.56
N PRO A 140 21.49 11.33 -7.82
CA PRO A 140 21.29 10.35 -8.88
C PRO A 140 21.79 8.96 -8.47
N LEU A 141 20.91 7.97 -8.57
CA LEU A 141 21.25 6.58 -8.30
C LEU A 141 22.14 6.01 -9.41
N ALA A 142 23.00 5.08 -9.03
CA ALA A 142 23.81 4.36 -10.01
C ALA A 142 22.95 3.34 -10.78
N GLU A 143 23.24 3.16 -12.08
CA GLU A 143 22.46 2.32 -13.01
C GLU A 143 22.32 0.86 -12.53
N HIS A 144 23.25 0.37 -11.70
CA HIS A 144 23.18 -1.01 -11.20
C HIS A 144 21.92 -1.26 -10.33
N HIS A 145 21.32 -0.23 -9.73
CA HIS A 145 20.09 -0.36 -8.95
C HIS A 145 18.88 -0.73 -9.83
N ASP A 146 18.85 -0.22 -11.08
CA ASP A 146 17.80 -0.55 -12.04
C ASP A 146 17.92 -2.00 -12.55
N ILE A 147 19.12 -2.57 -12.47
CA ILE A 147 19.38 -3.97 -12.83
C ILE A 147 19.11 -4.90 -11.65
N GLU A 148 19.49 -4.50 -10.45
CA GLU A 148 19.38 -5.33 -9.24
C GLU A 148 17.92 -5.59 -8.85
N ALA A 149 17.09 -4.55 -8.80
CA ALA A 149 15.71 -4.66 -8.33
C ALA A 149 14.87 -5.72 -9.10
N PRO A 150 14.90 -5.81 -10.44
CA PRO A 150 14.14 -6.84 -11.15
C PRO A 150 14.78 -8.24 -11.11
N LEU A 151 15.97 -8.41 -10.53
CA LEU A 151 16.64 -9.71 -10.44
C LEU A 151 16.43 -10.42 -9.09
N MET A 152 15.78 -9.75 -8.15
CA MET A 152 15.39 -10.33 -6.84
C MET A 152 14.07 -11.09 -6.96
#